data_61ec7d8600946f2f9541c85178fceaa0
#
_entry.id   61ec7d8600946f2f9541c85178fceaa0
#
_cell.length_a   1.000
_cell.length_b   1.000
_cell.length_c   1.000
_cell.angle_alpha   90.00
_cell.angle_beta   90.00
_cell.angle_gamma   90.00
#
_symmetry.space_group_name_H-M   'P 1'
#
loop_
_entity.id
_entity.type
_entity.pdbx_description
1 polymer ?
#
loop_
_entity_poly.entity_id
_entity_poly.type
_entity_poly.pdbx_seq_one_letter_code
_entity_poly.pdbx_strand_id
1 'polypeptide(L)'
;VYTDLDGTLLGRGASLFRDAEGEFSMLQARGIEACHRAGVEIVIKSGRREPQVMEDARLIGQSSYIFEAGCAMRIDGELTLFTGEMDADSEITIAEQIYNEGVPELLFNAFPGRIEYHSPWHHGRVYSHLFRGLVEVDDANVVLAEEGHGHLRLLDNGAISRVVGEGRPAHAYHLVPRGASKAGAVEAHMRVRGYAPGECIAIGDSIEDLAVADVVEHFFVPANGPERDPGLVAAIAGRPNVTVTEGAMGDGFYEAVVGTLARG
;
A
#
# COMPACT_ATOMS: atom_id res chain seq x y z
N VAL A 1 6.81 -0.31 -13.63
CA VAL A 1 5.55 -0.81 -13.05
C VAL A 1 5.60 -0.66 -11.55
N TYR A 2 4.59 -0.03 -10.93
CA TYR A 2 4.43 0.08 -9.48
C TYR A 2 3.32 -0.87 -9.02
N THR A 3 3.61 -1.79 -8.11
CA THR A 3 2.63 -2.79 -7.65
C THR A 3 2.51 -2.84 -6.14
N ASP A 4 1.28 -2.96 -5.63
CA ASP A 4 1.09 -3.42 -4.27
C ASP A 4 1.38 -4.93 -4.18
N LEU A 5 1.50 -5.45 -2.97
CA LEU A 5 1.77 -6.86 -2.70
C LEU A 5 0.50 -7.64 -2.36
N ASP A 6 -0.08 -7.34 -1.21
CA ASP A 6 -1.14 -8.13 -0.62
C ASP A 6 -2.49 -7.86 -1.30
N GLY A 7 -3.04 -8.86 -1.98
CA GLY A 7 -4.26 -8.69 -2.76
C GLY A 7 -4.03 -8.16 -4.18
N THR A 8 -2.77 -7.96 -4.58
CA THR A 8 -2.39 -7.46 -5.91
C THR A 8 -1.38 -8.37 -6.59
N LEU A 9 -0.09 -8.29 -6.26
CA LEU A 9 0.93 -9.18 -6.83
C LEU A 9 0.83 -10.60 -6.24
N LEU A 10 0.55 -10.69 -4.96
CA LEU A 10 0.47 -11.95 -4.24
C LEU A 10 -0.97 -12.44 -4.13
N GLY A 11 -1.19 -13.70 -4.47
CA GLY A 11 -2.46 -14.38 -4.32
C GLY A 11 -2.74 -14.84 -2.89
N ARG A 12 -3.66 -15.77 -2.73
CA ARG A 12 -4.12 -16.21 -1.43
C ARG A 12 -2.99 -16.71 -0.54
N GLY A 13 -2.98 -16.23 0.71
CA GLY A 13 -1.94 -16.56 1.69
C GLY A 13 -0.61 -15.86 1.44
N ALA A 14 -0.62 -14.74 0.72
CA ALA A 14 0.56 -13.98 0.32
C ALA A 14 1.56 -14.82 -0.49
N SER A 15 1.06 -15.64 -1.40
CA SER A 15 1.85 -16.54 -2.24
C SER A 15 2.00 -16.01 -3.66
N LEU A 16 3.23 -16.07 -4.20
CA LEU A 16 3.51 -15.80 -5.62
C LEU A 16 3.00 -16.92 -6.55
N PHE A 17 2.58 -18.05 -6.01
CA PHE A 17 2.21 -19.24 -6.79
C PHE A 17 0.77 -19.72 -6.51
N ARG A 18 -0.07 -18.84 -5.96
CA ARG A 18 -1.48 -19.11 -5.73
C ARG A 18 -2.32 -17.96 -6.29
N ASP A 19 -3.46 -18.32 -6.89
CA ASP A 19 -4.48 -17.37 -7.30
C ASP A 19 -5.36 -16.90 -6.11
N ALA A 20 -6.46 -16.23 -6.40
CA ALA A 20 -7.40 -15.74 -5.40
C ALA A 20 -8.16 -16.88 -4.68
N GLU A 21 -8.39 -18.00 -5.34
CA GLU A 21 -9.05 -19.21 -4.82
C GLU A 21 -8.08 -20.05 -3.98
N GLY A 22 -6.77 -19.84 -4.16
CA GLY A 22 -5.71 -20.59 -3.49
C GLY A 22 -5.19 -21.76 -4.29
N GLU A 23 -5.60 -21.88 -5.55
CA GLU A 23 -5.10 -22.88 -6.48
C GLU A 23 -3.73 -22.47 -7.03
N PHE A 24 -2.98 -23.44 -7.56
CA PHE A 24 -1.67 -23.14 -8.15
C PHE A 24 -1.79 -22.32 -9.42
N SER A 25 -1.10 -21.16 -9.46
CA SER A 25 -1.00 -20.30 -10.64
C SER A 25 0.45 -19.85 -10.83
N MET A 26 0.87 -19.73 -12.10
CA MET A 26 2.15 -19.16 -12.51
C MET A 26 1.99 -17.79 -13.16
N LEU A 27 0.78 -17.23 -13.24
CA LEU A 27 0.52 -16.00 -13.98
C LEU A 27 1.30 -14.82 -13.38
N GLN A 28 1.34 -14.69 -12.06
CA GLN A 28 2.11 -13.65 -11.38
C GLN A 28 3.60 -13.70 -11.76
N ALA A 29 4.18 -14.91 -11.69
CA ALA A 29 5.58 -15.12 -12.03
C ALA A 29 5.85 -14.85 -13.53
N ARG A 30 4.90 -15.16 -14.41
CA ARG A 30 4.99 -14.82 -15.83
C ARG A 30 4.87 -13.32 -16.10
N GLY A 31 4.07 -12.59 -15.31
CA GLY A 31 4.02 -11.13 -15.37
C GLY A 31 5.37 -10.51 -14.98
N ILE A 32 5.99 -11.02 -13.91
CA ILE A 32 7.33 -10.60 -13.50
C ILE A 32 8.36 -10.93 -14.60
N GLU A 33 8.32 -12.16 -15.16
CA GLU A 33 9.19 -12.55 -16.28
C GLU A 33 9.02 -11.62 -17.48
N ALA A 34 7.78 -11.25 -17.83
CA ALA A 34 7.50 -10.34 -18.94
C ALA A 34 8.14 -8.96 -18.72
N CYS A 35 8.04 -8.40 -17.52
CA CYS A 35 8.72 -7.15 -17.15
C CYS A 35 10.24 -7.26 -17.32
N HIS A 36 10.85 -8.31 -16.78
CA HIS A 36 12.31 -8.52 -16.92
C HIS A 36 12.76 -8.63 -18.37
N ARG A 37 12.02 -9.36 -19.20
CA ARG A 37 12.31 -9.49 -20.64
C ARG A 37 12.19 -8.18 -21.40
N ALA A 38 11.27 -7.32 -20.98
CA ALA A 38 11.05 -6.00 -21.55
C ALA A 38 11.99 -4.92 -20.97
N GLY A 39 12.84 -5.24 -20.00
CA GLY A 39 13.70 -4.27 -19.32
C GLY A 39 12.91 -3.28 -18.44
N VAL A 40 11.73 -3.69 -17.98
CA VAL A 40 10.83 -2.86 -17.17
C VAL A 40 11.13 -3.10 -15.67
N GLU A 41 11.41 -2.03 -14.93
CA GLU A 41 11.57 -2.05 -13.47
C GLU A 41 10.22 -2.29 -12.78
N ILE A 42 10.22 -3.17 -11.79
CA ILE A 42 9.06 -3.40 -10.90
C ILE A 42 9.39 -2.80 -9.54
N VAL A 43 8.59 -1.85 -9.09
CA VAL A 43 8.73 -1.23 -7.77
C VAL A 43 7.55 -1.65 -6.90
N ILE A 44 7.86 -2.40 -5.85
CA ILE A 44 6.87 -2.76 -4.83
C ILE A 44 6.54 -1.54 -3.98
N LYS A 45 5.26 -1.25 -3.78
CA LYS A 45 4.74 -0.24 -2.85
C LYS A 45 3.80 -0.89 -1.84
N SER A 46 4.20 -1.01 -0.59
CA SER A 46 3.48 -1.80 0.39
C SER A 46 3.34 -1.14 1.75
N GLY A 47 2.27 -1.52 2.48
CA GLY A 47 2.14 -1.22 3.90
C GLY A 47 3.01 -2.07 4.82
N ARG A 48 3.72 -3.07 4.31
CA ARG A 48 4.62 -3.93 5.07
C ARG A 48 5.86 -3.18 5.55
N ARG A 49 6.52 -3.72 6.58
CA ARG A 49 7.81 -3.22 7.10
C ARG A 49 8.94 -3.45 6.09
N GLU A 50 9.98 -2.62 6.19
CA GLU A 50 11.13 -2.70 5.29
C GLU A 50 11.71 -4.12 5.12
N PRO A 51 12.01 -4.89 6.20
CA PRO A 51 12.62 -6.21 6.04
C PRO A 51 11.77 -7.17 5.18
N GLN A 52 10.44 -7.06 5.26
CA GLN A 52 9.54 -7.90 4.47
C GLN A 52 9.55 -7.47 2.99
N VAL A 53 9.37 -6.17 2.72
CA VAL A 53 9.35 -5.65 1.34
C VAL A 53 10.71 -5.83 0.66
N MET A 54 11.81 -5.65 1.40
CA MET A 54 13.17 -5.88 0.90
C MET A 54 13.35 -7.33 0.43
N GLU A 55 12.92 -8.32 1.23
CA GLU A 55 13.02 -9.73 0.85
C GLU A 55 12.14 -10.06 -0.36
N ASP A 56 10.92 -9.51 -0.41
CA ASP A 56 10.01 -9.68 -1.56
C ASP A 56 10.62 -9.05 -2.83
N ALA A 57 11.16 -7.83 -2.76
CA ALA A 57 11.80 -7.16 -3.88
C ALA A 57 13.05 -7.93 -4.36
N ARG A 58 13.91 -8.34 -3.43
CA ARG A 58 15.10 -9.13 -3.73
C ARG A 58 14.75 -10.46 -4.41
N LEU A 59 13.68 -11.12 -3.96
CA LEU A 59 13.23 -12.40 -4.51
C LEU A 59 12.82 -12.27 -5.98
N ILE A 60 12.25 -11.14 -6.37
CA ILE A 60 11.86 -10.86 -7.76
C ILE A 60 12.94 -10.09 -8.54
N GLY A 61 14.16 -9.96 -8.00
CA GLY A 61 15.30 -9.35 -8.69
C GLY A 61 15.25 -7.83 -8.78
N GLN A 62 14.58 -7.15 -7.83
CA GLN A 62 14.46 -5.69 -7.79
C GLN A 62 15.21 -5.10 -6.58
N SER A 63 15.70 -3.86 -6.71
CA SER A 63 16.44 -3.13 -5.68
C SER A 63 15.74 -1.84 -5.22
N SER A 64 14.63 -1.48 -5.87
CA SER A 64 13.80 -0.33 -5.51
C SER A 64 12.48 -0.79 -4.90
N TYR A 65 12.09 -0.20 -3.78
CA TYR A 65 10.83 -0.51 -3.11
C TYR A 65 10.36 0.61 -2.17
N ILE A 66 9.05 0.67 -1.96
CA ILE A 66 8.36 1.62 -1.08
C ILE A 66 7.69 0.82 0.04
N PHE A 67 7.85 1.25 1.28
CA PHE A 67 7.40 0.50 2.45
C PHE A 67 6.74 1.38 3.51
N GLU A 68 6.08 0.73 4.49
CA GLU A 68 5.29 1.37 5.55
C GLU A 68 4.34 2.44 5.01
N ALA A 69 3.50 2.04 4.01
CA ALA A 69 2.49 2.92 3.40
C ALA A 69 3.05 4.22 2.79
N GLY A 70 4.27 4.16 2.25
CA GLY A 70 4.93 5.31 1.63
C GLY A 70 5.64 6.23 2.62
N CYS A 71 5.87 5.80 3.87
CA CYS A 71 6.72 6.56 4.80
C CYS A 71 8.18 6.59 4.35
N ALA A 72 8.60 5.56 3.64
CA ALA A 72 9.99 5.45 3.17
C ALA A 72 10.09 4.67 1.86
N MET A 73 11.17 4.93 1.12
CA MET A 73 11.55 4.14 -0.06
C MET A 73 13.05 3.87 -0.07
N ARG A 74 13.45 2.79 -0.74
CA ARG A 74 14.81 2.52 -1.15
C ARG A 74 14.94 2.52 -2.66
N ILE A 75 16.02 3.10 -3.14
CA ILE A 75 16.44 3.03 -4.55
C ILE A 75 17.91 2.62 -4.56
N ASP A 76 18.21 1.42 -5.04
CA ASP A 76 19.58 0.88 -5.10
C ASP A 76 20.34 0.96 -3.76
N GLY A 77 19.62 0.79 -2.64
CA GLY A 77 20.15 0.86 -1.28
C GLY A 77 20.07 2.25 -0.62
N GLU A 78 19.87 3.31 -1.38
CA GLU A 78 19.71 4.66 -0.82
C GLU A 78 18.31 4.86 -0.23
N LEU A 79 18.25 5.32 1.02
CA LEU A 79 17.02 5.55 1.77
C LEU A 79 16.50 6.99 1.56
N THR A 80 15.23 7.11 1.26
CA THR A 80 14.50 8.39 1.25
C THR A 80 13.31 8.28 2.21
N LEU A 81 13.12 9.30 3.05
CA LEU A 81 12.05 9.37 4.04
C LEU A 81 11.00 10.42 3.67
N PHE A 82 9.73 10.12 3.98
CA PHE A 82 8.58 11.00 3.77
C PHE A 82 7.87 11.25 5.11
N THR A 83 8.64 11.65 6.12
CA THR A 83 8.17 11.79 7.50
C THR A 83 7.61 13.18 7.83
N GLY A 84 7.54 14.07 6.83
CA GLY A 84 6.97 15.41 7.01
C GLY A 84 7.76 16.24 8.02
N GLU A 85 7.07 16.72 9.05
CA GLU A 85 7.63 17.55 10.13
C GLU A 85 8.28 16.74 11.25
N MET A 86 8.18 15.41 11.22
CA MET A 86 8.76 14.56 12.28
C MET A 86 10.28 14.45 12.14
N ASP A 87 10.96 14.39 13.26
CA ASP A 87 12.43 14.38 13.34
C ASP A 87 13.00 13.01 12.95
N ALA A 88 13.43 12.90 11.70
CA ALA A 88 14.04 11.69 11.16
C ALA A 88 15.46 11.42 11.66
N ASP A 89 16.13 12.44 12.21
CA ASP A 89 17.50 12.36 12.75
C ASP A 89 17.52 12.07 14.27
N SER A 90 16.34 11.92 14.88
CA SER A 90 16.20 11.58 16.29
C SER A 90 16.82 10.21 16.64
N GLU A 91 17.28 10.05 17.89
CA GLU A 91 17.74 8.76 18.41
C GLU A 91 16.63 7.70 18.51
N ILE A 92 15.35 8.14 18.54
CA ILE A 92 14.18 7.26 18.55
C ILE A 92 13.49 7.28 17.18
N THR A 93 12.90 6.17 16.83
CA THR A 93 12.18 6.01 15.56
C THR A 93 10.95 6.92 15.47
N ILE A 94 10.47 7.20 14.24
CA ILE A 94 9.21 7.93 14.04
C ILE A 94 8.04 7.24 14.74
N ALA A 95 7.98 5.91 14.69
CA ALA A 95 6.95 5.15 15.41
C ALA A 95 7.03 5.36 16.93
N GLU A 96 8.23 5.40 17.50
CA GLU A 96 8.43 5.71 18.93
C GLU A 96 8.08 7.17 19.27
N GLN A 97 8.35 8.12 18.38
CA GLN A 97 7.92 9.52 18.55
C GLN A 97 6.39 9.58 18.62
N ILE A 98 5.67 8.98 17.65
CA ILE A 98 4.20 8.91 17.63
C ILE A 98 3.66 8.24 18.90
N TYR A 99 4.30 7.17 19.36
CA TYR A 99 3.93 6.49 20.59
C TYR A 99 4.09 7.39 21.82
N ASN A 100 5.22 8.09 21.92
CA ASN A 100 5.54 8.97 23.06
C ASN A 100 4.62 10.22 23.10
N GLU A 101 4.08 10.63 21.97
CA GLU A 101 3.02 11.65 21.90
C GLU A 101 1.66 11.15 22.42
N GLY A 102 1.52 9.85 22.73
CA GLY A 102 0.29 9.26 23.25
C GLY A 102 -0.79 9.02 22.19
N VAL A 103 -0.47 9.14 20.88
CA VAL A 103 -1.45 9.09 19.80
C VAL A 103 -2.16 7.73 19.68
N PRO A 104 -1.51 6.57 19.85
CA PRO A 104 -2.22 5.29 19.85
C PRO A 104 -3.29 5.22 20.95
N GLU A 105 -2.98 5.68 22.17
CA GLU A 105 -3.92 5.70 23.30
C GLU A 105 -5.06 6.69 23.07
N LEU A 106 -4.78 7.85 22.47
CA LEU A 106 -5.80 8.81 22.05
C LEU A 106 -6.84 8.13 21.13
N LEU A 107 -6.39 7.42 20.09
CA LEU A 107 -7.28 6.72 19.16
C LEU A 107 -8.07 5.60 19.86
N PHE A 108 -7.46 4.83 20.77
CA PHE A 108 -8.16 3.78 21.51
C PHE A 108 -9.23 4.37 22.43
N ASN A 109 -8.99 5.54 23.04
CA ASN A 109 -9.95 6.23 23.88
C ASN A 109 -11.08 6.90 23.08
N ALA A 110 -10.77 7.45 21.92
CA ALA A 110 -11.77 8.05 21.02
C ALA A 110 -12.69 7.00 20.38
N PHE A 111 -12.16 5.80 20.11
CA PHE A 111 -12.89 4.71 19.42
C PHE A 111 -12.86 3.41 20.24
N PRO A 112 -13.43 3.36 21.44
CA PRO A 112 -13.29 2.24 22.35
C PRO A 112 -13.85 0.95 21.77
N GLY A 113 -13.01 -0.10 21.72
CA GLY A 113 -13.37 -1.41 21.15
C GLY A 113 -13.54 -1.44 19.61
N ARG A 114 -13.37 -0.30 18.94
CA ARG A 114 -13.50 -0.21 17.47
C ARG A 114 -12.17 -0.20 16.74
N ILE A 115 -11.06 0.07 17.44
CA ILE A 115 -9.70 0.06 16.91
C ILE A 115 -8.77 -0.61 17.91
N GLU A 116 -7.84 -1.40 17.42
CA GLU A 116 -6.79 -2.06 18.22
C GLU A 116 -5.52 -2.23 17.39
N TYR A 117 -4.38 -2.51 18.03
CA TYR A 117 -3.18 -2.88 17.29
C TYR A 117 -3.41 -4.12 16.41
N HIS A 118 -2.92 -4.07 15.18
CA HIS A 118 -2.98 -5.22 14.27
C HIS A 118 -1.88 -6.26 14.62
N SER A 119 -2.06 -6.92 15.77
CA SER A 119 -1.13 -7.94 16.24
C SER A 119 -1.16 -9.19 15.35
N PRO A 120 0.00 -9.81 15.04
CA PRO A 120 1.37 -9.42 15.45
C PRO A 120 2.07 -8.42 14.52
N TRP A 121 1.42 -7.98 13.44
CA TRP A 121 2.02 -7.22 12.34
C TRP A 121 2.38 -5.77 12.67
N HIS A 122 1.89 -5.24 13.81
CA HIS A 122 2.24 -3.90 14.29
C HIS A 122 3.64 -3.81 14.90
N HIS A 123 4.25 -4.95 15.30
CA HIS A 123 5.56 -4.94 15.93
C HIS A 123 6.70 -4.61 14.95
N GLY A 124 7.72 -3.90 15.44
CA GLY A 124 8.96 -3.63 14.71
C GLY A 124 8.79 -2.70 13.52
N ARG A 125 7.79 -1.81 13.57
CA ARG A 125 7.65 -0.70 12.64
C ARG A 125 8.55 0.45 13.05
N VAL A 126 9.05 1.16 12.07
CA VAL A 126 10.02 2.25 12.26
C VAL A 126 9.38 3.62 12.00
N TYR A 127 8.45 3.70 11.05
CA TYR A 127 7.93 4.97 10.56
C TYR A 127 6.41 5.13 10.75
N SER A 128 5.70 4.08 11.18
CA SER A 128 4.25 4.07 11.26
C SER A 128 3.73 3.18 12.38
N HIS A 129 2.45 3.35 12.75
CA HIS A 129 1.72 2.32 13.51
C HIS A 129 0.72 1.61 12.61
N LEU A 130 0.40 0.36 12.97
CA LEU A 130 -0.58 -0.46 12.27
C LEU A 130 -1.67 -0.90 13.23
N PHE A 131 -2.89 -0.52 12.90
CA PHE A 131 -4.10 -0.88 13.63
C PHE A 131 -5.04 -1.71 12.76
N ARG A 132 -6.07 -2.26 13.40
CA ARG A 132 -7.21 -2.89 12.75
C ARG A 132 -8.49 -2.56 13.51
N GLY A 133 -9.61 -2.58 12.82
CA GLY A 133 -10.90 -2.30 13.44
C GLY A 133 -11.97 -1.88 12.46
N LEU A 134 -12.93 -1.10 12.96
CA LEU A 134 -14.01 -0.50 12.19
C LEU A 134 -14.17 0.97 12.64
N VAL A 135 -13.40 1.84 12.02
CA VAL A 135 -13.37 3.29 12.28
C VAL A 135 -13.47 4.03 10.96
N GLU A 136 -14.28 5.08 10.93
CA GLU A 136 -14.29 6.00 9.80
C GLU A 136 -13.00 6.85 9.86
N VAL A 137 -12.21 6.79 8.80
CA VAL A 137 -10.89 7.45 8.75
C VAL A 137 -11.01 8.96 8.89
N ASP A 138 -12.06 9.55 8.31
CA ASP A 138 -12.29 11.00 8.40
C ASP A 138 -12.55 11.41 9.86
N ASP A 139 -13.35 10.65 10.61
CA ASP A 139 -13.60 10.91 12.03
C ASP A 139 -12.30 10.82 12.85
N ALA A 140 -11.47 9.80 12.58
CA ALA A 140 -10.19 9.64 13.26
C ALA A 140 -9.22 10.79 12.94
N ASN A 141 -9.19 11.25 11.70
CA ASN A 141 -8.35 12.37 11.29
C ASN A 141 -8.84 13.71 11.87
N VAL A 142 -10.15 13.88 12.09
CA VAL A 142 -10.68 15.03 12.83
C VAL A 142 -10.19 15.00 14.28
N VAL A 143 -10.30 13.87 14.97
CA VAL A 143 -9.80 13.70 16.35
C VAL A 143 -8.30 14.01 16.43
N LEU A 144 -7.49 13.50 15.51
CA LEU A 144 -6.05 13.80 15.47
C LEU A 144 -5.79 15.31 15.35
N ALA A 145 -6.53 15.99 14.47
CA ALA A 145 -6.36 17.42 14.26
C ALA A 145 -6.79 18.27 15.46
N GLU A 146 -7.92 17.94 16.10
CA GLU A 146 -8.45 18.65 17.27
C GLU A 146 -7.56 18.50 18.50
N GLU A 147 -6.91 17.34 18.65
CA GLU A 147 -5.99 17.05 19.77
C GLU A 147 -4.53 17.47 19.48
N GLY A 148 -4.28 18.22 18.40
CA GLY A 148 -2.97 18.80 18.09
C GLY A 148 -2.03 17.90 17.30
N HIS A 149 -2.49 16.73 16.85
CA HIS A 149 -1.72 15.76 16.05
C HIS A 149 -2.00 15.87 14.54
N GLY A 150 -2.32 17.06 14.04
CA GLY A 150 -2.60 17.29 12.62
C GLY A 150 -1.43 17.03 11.68
N HIS A 151 -0.22 16.83 12.19
CA HIS A 151 0.97 16.38 11.45
C HIS A 151 0.95 14.88 11.15
N LEU A 152 0.00 14.14 11.73
CA LEU A 152 -0.26 12.72 11.47
C LEU A 152 -1.58 12.52 10.71
N ARG A 153 -1.76 11.34 10.15
CA ARG A 153 -3.03 10.90 9.59
C ARG A 153 -3.20 9.39 9.68
N LEU A 154 -4.45 8.96 9.83
CA LEU A 154 -4.85 7.58 9.68
C LEU A 154 -5.22 7.33 8.21
N LEU A 155 -4.76 6.21 7.66
CA LEU A 155 -5.07 5.72 6.30
C LEU A 155 -5.75 4.37 6.39
N ASP A 156 -6.77 4.15 5.56
CA ASP A 156 -7.40 2.84 5.41
C ASP A 156 -6.69 2.04 4.31
N ASN A 157 -6.11 0.91 4.69
CA ASN A 157 -5.44 -0.02 3.79
C ASN A 157 -6.37 -1.16 3.32
N GLY A 158 -7.68 -1.02 3.55
CA GLY A 158 -8.70 -1.95 3.10
C GLY A 158 -9.05 -3.08 4.09
N ALA A 159 -10.04 -3.86 3.68
CA ALA A 159 -10.58 -4.95 4.48
C ALA A 159 -9.60 -6.13 4.60
N ILE A 160 -9.51 -6.70 5.79
CA ILE A 160 -8.72 -7.90 6.10
C ILE A 160 -9.63 -9.10 6.38
N SER A 161 -9.07 -10.29 6.35
CA SER A 161 -9.83 -11.54 6.58
C SER A 161 -10.39 -11.71 8.00
N ARG A 162 -9.96 -10.88 8.96
CA ARG A 162 -10.48 -10.91 10.32
C ARG A 162 -11.85 -10.25 10.40
N VAL A 163 -12.78 -10.95 11.01
CA VAL A 163 -14.14 -10.45 11.27
C VAL A 163 -14.21 -9.86 12.68
N VAL A 164 -14.80 -8.68 12.80
CA VAL A 164 -15.05 -7.98 14.06
C VAL A 164 -16.52 -7.55 14.11
N GLY A 165 -17.10 -7.39 15.30
CA GLY A 165 -18.46 -6.93 15.56
C GLY A 165 -19.49 -7.32 14.48
N GLU A 166 -20.61 -7.87 14.80
CA GLU A 166 -21.72 -8.20 13.88
C GLU A 166 -21.35 -8.91 12.55
N GLY A 167 -20.17 -9.56 12.49
CA GLY A 167 -19.74 -10.33 11.32
C GLY A 167 -19.12 -9.46 10.19
N ARG A 168 -18.76 -8.20 10.45
CA ARG A 168 -18.12 -7.36 9.43
C ARG A 168 -16.61 -7.58 9.36
N PRO A 169 -16.00 -7.62 8.15
CA PRO A 169 -14.56 -7.62 7.99
C PRO A 169 -13.94 -6.39 8.67
N ALA A 170 -12.87 -6.58 9.44
CA ALA A 170 -12.08 -5.46 9.94
C ALA A 170 -11.26 -4.84 8.81
N HIS A 171 -10.95 -3.55 8.94
CA HIS A 171 -9.98 -2.88 8.09
C HIS A 171 -8.61 -2.81 8.77
N ALA A 172 -7.56 -2.75 7.99
CA ALA A 172 -6.22 -2.39 8.45
C ALA A 172 -5.99 -0.90 8.26
N TYR A 173 -5.44 -0.25 9.30
CA TYR A 173 -5.19 1.19 9.28
C TYR A 173 -3.72 1.48 9.54
N HIS A 174 -3.13 2.35 8.73
CA HIS A 174 -1.81 2.90 8.98
C HIS A 174 -1.92 4.30 9.58
N LEU A 175 -1.33 4.50 10.75
CA LEU A 175 -1.10 5.85 11.30
C LEU A 175 0.30 6.28 10.85
N VAL A 176 0.36 7.32 10.03
CA VAL A 176 1.57 7.78 9.36
C VAL A 176 1.76 9.29 9.49
N PRO A 177 2.98 9.82 9.37
CA PRO A 177 3.19 11.24 9.15
C PRO A 177 2.41 11.76 7.94
N ARG A 178 1.86 12.95 8.02
CA ARG A 178 0.99 13.52 6.96
C ARG A 178 1.70 13.64 5.60
N GLY A 179 3.03 13.76 5.58
CA GLY A 179 3.83 13.78 4.35
C GLY A 179 3.96 12.43 3.64
N ALA A 180 3.67 11.32 4.35
CA ALA A 180 3.80 9.98 3.79
C ALA A 180 2.61 9.63 2.89
N SER A 181 2.88 9.07 1.71
CA SER A 181 1.87 8.43 0.86
C SER A 181 2.54 7.55 -0.19
N LYS A 182 1.85 6.48 -0.60
CA LYS A 182 2.31 5.65 -1.73
C LYS A 182 2.45 6.49 -3.01
N ALA A 183 1.52 7.40 -3.28
CA ALA A 183 1.56 8.29 -4.46
C ALA A 183 2.76 9.23 -4.44
N GLY A 184 3.02 9.91 -3.31
CA GLY A 184 4.17 10.81 -3.18
C GLY A 184 5.51 10.08 -3.29
N ALA A 185 5.60 8.87 -2.75
CA ALA A 185 6.79 8.03 -2.88
C ALA A 185 7.01 7.54 -4.32
N VAL A 186 5.94 7.16 -5.03
CA VAL A 186 5.99 6.81 -6.48
C VAL A 186 6.46 8.02 -7.30
N GLU A 187 5.89 9.19 -7.09
CA GLU A 187 6.31 10.42 -7.79
C GLU A 187 7.80 10.74 -7.53
N ALA A 188 8.26 10.59 -6.29
CA ALA A 188 9.66 10.80 -5.94
C ALA A 188 10.57 9.76 -6.63
N HIS A 189 10.16 8.48 -6.67
CA HIS A 189 10.89 7.44 -7.38
C HIS A 189 11.00 7.75 -8.89
N MET A 190 9.89 8.10 -9.53
CA MET A 190 9.86 8.49 -10.95
C MET A 190 10.84 9.65 -11.23
N ARG A 191 10.86 10.66 -10.35
CA ARG A 191 11.78 11.80 -10.47
C ARG A 191 13.24 11.37 -10.40
N VAL A 192 13.60 10.50 -9.47
CA VAL A 192 14.97 9.98 -9.31
C VAL A 192 15.40 9.16 -10.52
N ARG A 193 14.50 8.31 -11.05
CA ARG A 193 14.76 7.45 -12.22
C ARG A 193 14.66 8.21 -13.55
N GLY A 194 14.06 9.40 -13.57
CA GLY A 194 13.78 10.15 -14.79
C GLY A 194 12.62 9.61 -15.61
N TYR A 195 11.70 8.86 -14.99
CA TYR A 195 10.51 8.33 -15.66
C TYR A 195 9.44 9.40 -15.81
N ALA A 196 8.86 9.52 -17.00
CA ALA A 196 7.66 10.32 -17.23
C ALA A 196 6.39 9.56 -16.80
N PRO A 197 5.31 10.26 -16.38
CA PRO A 197 4.03 9.61 -16.09
C PRO A 197 3.55 8.65 -17.18
N GLY A 198 3.68 9.04 -18.46
CA GLY A 198 3.29 8.24 -19.64
C GLY A 198 4.11 6.95 -19.86
N GLU A 199 5.17 6.73 -19.10
CA GLU A 199 5.99 5.51 -19.13
C GLU A 199 5.66 4.57 -17.95
N CYS A 200 4.72 4.97 -17.07
CA CYS A 200 4.46 4.31 -15.80
C CYS A 200 3.03 3.81 -15.68
N ILE A 201 2.88 2.58 -15.24
CA ILE A 201 1.60 2.04 -14.76
C ILE A 201 1.69 1.67 -13.30
N ALA A 202 0.53 1.66 -12.61
CA ALA A 202 0.46 1.15 -11.25
C ALA A 202 -0.70 0.17 -11.08
N ILE A 203 -0.56 -0.72 -10.10
CA ILE A 203 -1.53 -1.77 -9.78
C ILE A 203 -1.73 -1.80 -8.26
N GLY A 204 -2.98 -1.88 -7.81
CA GLY A 204 -3.32 -1.96 -6.38
C GLY A 204 -4.81 -2.17 -6.17
N ASP A 205 -5.20 -2.74 -5.03
CA ASP A 205 -6.57 -3.20 -4.74
C ASP A 205 -7.28 -2.39 -3.64
N SER A 206 -6.68 -1.29 -3.18
CA SER A 206 -7.23 -0.44 -2.11
C SER A 206 -7.47 1.02 -2.55
N ILE A 207 -8.28 1.75 -1.77
CA ILE A 207 -8.48 3.20 -1.95
C ILE A 207 -7.16 3.96 -1.76
N GLU A 208 -6.31 3.53 -0.84
CA GLU A 208 -4.99 4.13 -0.63
C GLU A 208 -4.10 4.00 -1.88
N ASP A 209 -4.14 2.83 -2.52
CA ASP A 209 -3.40 2.59 -3.76
C ASP A 209 -3.91 3.45 -4.92
N LEU A 210 -5.22 3.70 -4.97
CA LEU A 210 -5.86 4.46 -6.05
C LEU A 210 -5.32 5.89 -6.18
N ALA A 211 -4.79 6.47 -5.10
CA ALA A 211 -4.14 7.79 -5.15
C ALA A 211 -2.94 7.82 -6.12
N VAL A 212 -2.32 6.67 -6.41
CA VAL A 212 -1.22 6.56 -7.39
C VAL A 212 -1.71 6.80 -8.83
N ALA A 213 -3.00 6.62 -9.11
CA ALA A 213 -3.57 6.91 -10.43
C ALA A 213 -3.39 8.37 -10.87
N ASP A 214 -3.20 9.29 -9.92
CA ASP A 214 -3.02 10.73 -10.21
C ASP A 214 -1.59 11.06 -10.69
N VAL A 215 -0.64 10.13 -10.56
CA VAL A 215 0.78 10.35 -10.89
C VAL A 215 1.33 9.44 -11.98
N VAL A 216 0.58 8.42 -12.42
CA VAL A 216 0.96 7.50 -13.51
C VAL A 216 0.01 7.61 -14.69
N GLU A 217 0.40 7.08 -15.85
CA GLU A 217 -0.47 7.08 -17.03
C GLU A 217 -1.73 6.25 -16.82
N HIS A 218 -1.57 5.03 -16.28
CA HIS A 218 -2.69 4.12 -16.08
C HIS A 218 -2.58 3.36 -14.76
N PHE A 219 -3.71 3.21 -14.10
CA PHE A 219 -3.84 2.44 -12.86
C PHE A 219 -4.78 1.24 -13.08
N PHE A 220 -4.33 0.07 -12.65
CA PHE A 220 -5.12 -1.15 -12.72
C PHE A 220 -5.56 -1.58 -11.33
N VAL A 221 -6.83 -1.96 -11.22
CA VAL A 221 -7.40 -2.49 -9.98
C VAL A 221 -7.74 -3.96 -10.21
N PRO A 222 -7.10 -4.92 -9.52
CA PRO A 222 -7.49 -6.32 -9.58
C PRO A 222 -8.95 -6.53 -9.15
N ALA A 223 -9.65 -7.47 -9.79
CA ALA A 223 -11.09 -7.69 -9.60
C ALA A 223 -11.52 -7.86 -8.14
N ASN A 224 -10.65 -8.41 -7.29
CA ASN A 224 -10.91 -8.55 -5.84
C ASN A 224 -11.02 -7.22 -5.07
N GLY A 225 -10.45 -6.13 -5.58
CA GLY A 225 -10.53 -4.82 -4.92
C GLY A 225 -11.98 -4.33 -4.81
N PRO A 226 -12.70 -4.10 -5.92
CA PRO A 226 -14.11 -3.71 -5.91
C PRO A 226 -15.04 -4.71 -5.23
N GLU A 227 -14.72 -6.00 -5.27
CA GLU A 227 -15.51 -7.05 -4.60
C GLU A 227 -15.44 -6.95 -3.07
N ARG A 228 -14.27 -6.54 -2.55
CA ARG A 228 -14.02 -6.41 -1.11
C ARG A 228 -14.48 -5.08 -0.54
N ASP A 229 -14.35 -4.01 -1.33
CA ASP A 229 -14.61 -2.64 -0.90
C ASP A 229 -15.54 -1.90 -1.86
N PRO A 230 -16.85 -1.79 -1.53
CA PRO A 230 -17.79 -1.00 -2.31
C PRO A 230 -17.40 0.49 -2.42
N GLY A 231 -16.65 1.03 -1.46
CA GLY A 231 -16.13 2.40 -1.50
C GLY A 231 -15.15 2.60 -2.65
N LEU A 232 -14.34 1.57 -2.96
CA LEU A 232 -13.43 1.60 -4.10
C LEU A 232 -14.21 1.70 -5.43
N VAL A 233 -15.36 1.03 -5.56
CA VAL A 233 -16.24 1.16 -6.75
C VAL A 233 -16.63 2.61 -7.00
N ALA A 234 -17.03 3.32 -5.94
CA ALA A 234 -17.39 4.74 -6.04
C ALA A 234 -16.17 5.61 -6.37
N ALA A 235 -15.01 5.30 -5.77
CA ALA A 235 -13.78 6.07 -5.95
C ALA A 235 -13.17 5.95 -7.37
N ILE A 236 -13.34 4.81 -8.05
CA ILE A 236 -12.88 4.62 -9.45
C ILE A 236 -13.84 5.19 -10.48
N ALA A 237 -15.09 5.45 -10.10
CA ALA A 237 -16.11 5.95 -11.04
C ALA A 237 -15.69 7.30 -11.66
N GLY A 238 -15.70 7.37 -13.00
CA GLY A 238 -15.33 8.57 -13.75
C GLY A 238 -13.84 8.84 -13.88
N ARG A 239 -12.95 7.94 -13.46
CA ARG A 239 -11.50 8.02 -13.68
C ARG A 239 -11.12 7.31 -14.99
N PRO A 240 -10.80 8.06 -16.07
CA PRO A 240 -10.58 7.45 -17.40
C PRO A 240 -9.28 6.65 -17.48
N ASN A 241 -8.34 6.90 -16.57
CA ASN A 241 -7.06 6.19 -16.50
C ASN A 241 -7.06 5.04 -15.49
N VAL A 242 -8.24 4.60 -15.04
CA VAL A 242 -8.38 3.46 -14.12
C VAL A 242 -9.15 2.33 -14.79
N THR A 243 -8.59 1.14 -14.77
CA THR A 243 -9.24 -0.07 -15.30
C THR A 243 -9.29 -1.15 -14.23
N VAL A 244 -10.46 -1.75 -14.05
CA VAL A 244 -10.59 -2.99 -13.26
C VAL A 244 -10.24 -4.16 -14.18
N THR A 245 -9.32 -5.03 -13.75
CA THR A 245 -8.94 -6.23 -14.50
C THR A 245 -10.01 -7.32 -14.38
N GLU A 246 -10.04 -8.28 -15.31
CA GLU A 246 -10.88 -9.47 -15.21
C GLU A 246 -10.32 -10.43 -14.14
N GLY A 247 -8.99 -10.53 -14.05
CA GLY A 247 -8.30 -11.33 -13.07
C GLY A 247 -8.28 -10.67 -11.69
N ALA A 248 -8.33 -11.51 -10.63
CA ALA A 248 -8.17 -11.10 -9.26
C ALA A 248 -6.71 -11.27 -8.80
N MET A 249 -6.24 -10.44 -7.87
CA MET A 249 -4.90 -10.55 -7.29
C MET A 249 -3.81 -10.69 -8.38
N GLY A 250 -2.94 -11.68 -8.28
CA GLY A 250 -1.83 -11.89 -9.19
C GLY A 250 -2.21 -12.17 -10.63
N ASP A 251 -3.39 -12.70 -10.89
CA ASP A 251 -3.91 -12.86 -12.26
C ASP A 251 -4.24 -11.48 -12.85
N GLY A 252 -4.80 -10.56 -12.05
CA GLY A 252 -5.00 -9.16 -12.45
C GLY A 252 -3.68 -8.41 -12.67
N PHE A 253 -2.66 -8.68 -11.84
CA PHE A 253 -1.31 -8.15 -12.08
C PHE A 253 -0.76 -8.61 -13.44
N TYR A 254 -0.87 -9.91 -13.74
CA TYR A 254 -0.43 -10.46 -15.03
C TYR A 254 -1.15 -9.80 -16.20
N GLU A 255 -2.48 -9.69 -16.14
CA GLU A 255 -3.31 -9.06 -17.16
C GLU A 255 -2.88 -7.61 -17.41
N ALA A 256 -2.72 -6.82 -16.35
CA ALA A 256 -2.28 -5.42 -16.43
C ALA A 256 -0.93 -5.27 -17.09
N VAL A 257 0.06 -6.09 -16.68
CA VAL A 257 1.42 -6.04 -17.22
C VAL A 257 1.45 -6.48 -18.68
N VAL A 258 0.94 -7.67 -18.98
CA VAL A 258 1.01 -8.24 -20.34
C VAL A 258 0.16 -7.43 -21.32
N GLY A 259 -1.03 -6.98 -20.88
CA GLY A 259 -1.88 -6.12 -21.69
C GLY A 259 -1.23 -4.77 -22.01
N THR A 260 -0.43 -4.21 -21.10
CA THR A 260 0.32 -2.97 -21.34
C THR A 260 1.50 -3.21 -22.28
N LEU A 261 2.32 -4.23 -22.01
CA LEU A 261 3.49 -4.55 -22.85
C LEU A 261 3.12 -4.94 -24.29
N ALA A 262 1.91 -5.48 -24.51
CA ALA A 262 1.44 -5.83 -25.85
C ALA A 262 0.97 -4.61 -26.67
N ARG A 263 0.75 -3.45 -26.03
CA ARG A 263 0.33 -2.21 -26.71
C ARG A 263 1.48 -1.25 -27.02
N GLY A 264 2.60 -1.37 -26.32
CA GLY A 264 3.83 -0.61 -26.53
C GLY A 264 4.79 -1.33 -27.44
#